data_5dacdab82a30a0643b183c1b40838721
#
_entry.id   5dacdab82a30a0643b183c1b40838721
#
_cell.length_a   1.000
_cell.length_b   1.000
_cell.length_c   1.000
_cell.angle_alpha   90.00
_cell.angle_beta   90.00
_cell.angle_gamma   90.00
#
_symmetry.space_group_name_H-M   'P 1'
#
loop_
_entity.id
_entity.type
_entity.pdbx_description
1 polymer ?
#
loop_
_entity_poly.entity_id
_entity_poly.type
_entity_poly.pdbx_seq_one_letter_code
_entity_poly.pdbx_strand_id
1 'polypeptide(L)'
;MLQPFAFRVVAFALILLGCVVLLTCSSRPEILPYQGTTGTEKRAALGQDFAVVTGTPWATEAAAQVLKDGGSACDAAVTALLLLNVTHGEAAAFGGVAPTLFFNGTTQEVKSYIGVGTAPAKASTQYFVDDGHSYIPSLSIDAQLIPAGLDVVTALMKECGTLPLRELAAPAIAVAQNGFAMHKIMHRNLDLAWYERLGMRILMPSTAEVWLRNGWWQPFHLHQKTVFPALAETLQTLVDVETQALKFGKGRLESIGAIREYFYSGPIAEKIADFHESHNGLITIEDLRGYRGGWEPPVTYAFNEYTWFGNGTWSQSIMEPLILNLLQQTPIADIEHNSPEYIHLVTQAIELAMSDRDTYVGDPSFVEVPLARLLSKEFALERRKLMSEEAYQVPVVAGEIAGYGGVRTGATAALNTALGVFPENAKTGVKKESVLEFAVGQDTSQLAVVDKQGSAVVITPSDFPKSPMLPGTGINLGDRMTQFRLNPLHVNALEPGKRPRITPHSVIVFRGGEFYLAFSTPGGDMQAQALVQVFLNMTLFQMSLQQAISAPRFYSINSPSSFSPHESTAAGLRLERDLYASSAERLRQLGYNVIENPKWDKDFGAVGAIIKTADGSLIAAGDPREETAAYAQ
;
A
#
# COMPACT_ATOMS: atom_id res chain seq x y z
N MET A 1 -56.97 23.88 -22.61
CA MET A 1 -55.72 24.12 -21.84
C MET A 1 -55.63 23.27 -20.56
N LEU A 2 -56.02 21.99 -20.56
CA LEU A 2 -56.01 21.12 -19.37
C LEU A 2 -55.22 19.81 -19.54
N GLN A 3 -54.57 19.58 -20.69
CA GLN A 3 -53.82 18.33 -20.94
C GLN A 3 -52.38 18.26 -20.43
N PRO A 4 -51.56 19.33 -20.25
CA PRO A 4 -50.20 19.18 -19.77
C PRO A 4 -50.07 18.97 -18.25
N PHE A 5 -51.08 19.25 -17.45
CA PHE A 5 -51.03 19.11 -16.01
C PHE A 5 -51.25 17.66 -15.55
N ALA A 6 -52.16 16.95 -16.18
CA ALA A 6 -52.46 15.55 -15.88
C ALA A 6 -51.27 14.64 -16.21
N PHE A 7 -50.54 14.91 -17.31
CA PHE A 7 -49.36 14.09 -17.68
C PHE A 7 -48.18 14.27 -16.71
N ARG A 8 -47.99 15.47 -16.18
CA ARG A 8 -46.96 15.73 -15.17
C ARG A 8 -47.28 15.10 -13.81
N VAL A 9 -48.52 15.08 -13.40
CA VAL A 9 -48.96 14.44 -12.14
C VAL A 9 -48.86 12.93 -12.24
N VAL A 10 -49.23 12.34 -13.37
CA VAL A 10 -49.09 10.89 -13.61
C VAL A 10 -47.63 10.48 -13.70
N ALA A 11 -46.77 11.26 -14.37
CA ALA A 11 -45.34 11.00 -14.42
C ALA A 11 -44.66 11.10 -13.02
N PHE A 12 -45.07 12.10 -12.23
CA PHE A 12 -44.56 12.27 -10.86
C PHE A 12 -45.07 11.16 -9.93
N ALA A 13 -46.31 10.72 -10.07
CA ALA A 13 -46.87 9.59 -9.33
C ALA A 13 -46.25 8.26 -9.74
N LEU A 14 -45.92 8.04 -11.01
CA LEU A 14 -45.19 6.85 -11.48
C LEU A 14 -43.74 6.84 -11.01
N ILE A 15 -43.07 7.99 -10.94
CA ILE A 15 -41.72 8.12 -10.37
C ILE A 15 -41.75 7.87 -8.86
N LEU A 16 -42.74 8.42 -8.13
CA LEU A 16 -42.93 8.16 -6.70
C LEU A 16 -43.29 6.70 -6.43
N LEU A 17 -44.17 6.10 -7.24
CA LEU A 17 -44.51 4.66 -7.13
C LEU A 17 -43.30 3.78 -7.46
N GLY A 18 -42.51 4.13 -8.47
CA GLY A 18 -41.26 3.47 -8.81
C GLY A 18 -40.24 3.58 -7.68
N CYS A 19 -40.09 4.75 -7.07
CA CYS A 19 -39.24 4.95 -5.89
C CYS A 19 -39.72 4.16 -4.67
N VAL A 20 -41.04 4.13 -4.42
CA VAL A 20 -41.61 3.33 -3.29
C VAL A 20 -41.45 1.84 -3.53
N VAL A 21 -41.64 1.33 -4.75
CA VAL A 21 -41.45 -0.08 -5.09
C VAL A 21 -39.94 -0.46 -5.01
N LEU A 22 -39.05 0.44 -5.42
CA LEU A 22 -37.59 0.23 -5.26
C LEU A 22 -37.17 0.23 -3.78
N LEU A 23 -37.81 1.06 -2.95
CA LEU A 23 -37.54 1.12 -1.50
C LEU A 23 -38.10 -0.09 -0.72
N THR A 24 -39.12 -0.75 -1.22
CA THR A 24 -39.75 -1.91 -0.56
C THR A 24 -39.10 -3.26 -0.94
N CYS A 25 -38.33 -3.31 -2.02
CA CYS A 25 -37.63 -4.52 -2.46
C CYS A 25 -36.20 -4.65 -1.95
N SER A 26 -35.69 -3.70 -1.17
CA SER A 26 -34.34 -3.82 -0.62
C SER A 26 -34.36 -4.70 0.64
N SER A 27 -33.87 -5.92 0.54
CA SER A 27 -33.57 -6.72 1.71
C SER A 27 -32.59 -5.97 2.62
N ARG A 28 -32.92 -5.91 3.93
CA ARG A 28 -31.94 -5.36 4.89
C ARG A 28 -30.66 -6.17 4.80
N PRO A 29 -29.49 -5.53 4.87
CA PRO A 29 -28.22 -6.26 4.84
C PRO A 29 -28.17 -7.24 6.02
N GLU A 30 -27.68 -8.44 5.76
CA GLU A 30 -27.37 -9.42 6.82
C GLU A 30 -26.20 -8.90 7.64
N ILE A 31 -26.40 -8.69 8.94
CA ILE A 31 -25.36 -8.26 9.89
C ILE A 31 -24.81 -9.51 10.58
N LEU A 32 -23.51 -9.73 10.43
CA LEU A 32 -22.84 -10.86 11.06
C LEU A 32 -22.33 -10.48 12.46
N PRO A 33 -22.32 -11.41 13.44
CA PRO A 33 -21.69 -11.19 14.73
C PRO A 33 -20.17 -11.10 14.53
N TYR A 34 -19.61 -9.93 14.80
CA TYR A 34 -18.17 -9.67 14.72
C TYR A 34 -17.75 -8.64 15.75
N GLN A 35 -16.71 -8.96 16.51
CA GLN A 35 -16.05 -8.01 17.42
C GLN A 35 -14.75 -7.53 16.77
N GLY A 36 -14.80 -6.36 16.13
CA GLY A 36 -13.61 -5.73 15.55
C GLY A 36 -12.54 -5.40 16.59
N THR A 37 -11.30 -5.39 16.16
CA THR A 37 -10.14 -5.12 17.02
C THR A 37 -9.56 -3.72 16.80
N THR A 38 -10.05 -2.97 15.82
CA THR A 38 -9.62 -1.59 15.53
C THR A 38 -9.98 -0.64 16.68
N GLY A 39 -8.97 0.08 17.19
CA GLY A 39 -9.13 1.03 18.29
C GLY A 39 -9.17 0.38 19.67
N THR A 40 -8.77 -0.89 19.79
CA THR A 40 -8.67 -1.61 21.06
C THR A 40 -7.21 -1.95 21.39
N GLU A 41 -6.89 -2.04 22.68
CA GLU A 41 -5.57 -2.53 23.10
C GLU A 41 -5.33 -3.95 22.58
N LYS A 42 -4.15 -4.18 22.03
CA LYS A 42 -3.72 -5.50 21.56
C LYS A 42 -2.61 -6.07 22.43
N ARG A 43 -2.50 -7.37 22.39
CA ARG A 43 -1.44 -8.11 23.07
C ARG A 43 -0.58 -8.83 22.05
N ALA A 44 0.73 -8.83 22.28
CA ALA A 44 1.63 -9.65 21.48
C ALA A 44 1.36 -11.14 21.70
N ALA A 45 1.48 -11.91 20.62
CA ALA A 45 1.51 -13.37 20.66
C ALA A 45 2.95 -13.84 20.84
N LEU A 46 3.15 -14.87 21.66
CA LEU A 46 4.47 -15.48 21.94
C LEU A 46 4.46 -16.93 21.49
N GLY A 47 5.48 -17.36 20.79
CA GLY A 47 5.67 -18.73 20.30
C GLY A 47 7.12 -19.13 20.16
N GLN A 48 7.36 -20.41 19.81
CA GLN A 48 8.69 -20.98 19.60
C GLN A 48 8.88 -21.50 18.17
N ASP A 49 7.81 -21.97 17.54
CA ASP A 49 7.88 -22.69 16.27
C ASP A 49 7.62 -21.76 15.08
N PHE A 50 6.63 -20.89 15.15
CA PHE A 50 6.29 -19.97 14.06
C PHE A 50 5.49 -18.76 14.55
N ALA A 51 5.44 -17.73 13.71
CA ALA A 51 4.67 -16.53 13.98
C ALA A 51 4.07 -15.94 12.70
N VAL A 52 2.89 -15.33 12.83
CA VAL A 52 2.15 -14.66 11.74
C VAL A 52 1.57 -13.34 12.26
N VAL A 53 1.63 -12.31 11.44
CA VAL A 53 0.87 -11.07 11.64
C VAL A 53 0.36 -10.59 10.28
N THR A 54 -0.92 -10.23 10.21
CA THR A 54 -1.53 -9.72 8.97
C THR A 54 -2.52 -8.59 9.25
N GLY A 55 -2.98 -7.90 8.19
CA GLY A 55 -3.94 -6.80 8.27
C GLY A 55 -5.34 -7.20 8.73
N THR A 56 -5.70 -8.51 8.72
CA THR A 56 -7.02 -8.98 9.18
C THR A 56 -6.93 -10.30 9.94
N PRO A 57 -7.84 -10.55 10.93
CA PRO A 57 -7.84 -11.82 11.69
C PRO A 57 -8.03 -13.06 10.81
N TRP A 58 -8.87 -12.99 9.81
CA TRP A 58 -9.12 -14.11 8.88
C TRP A 58 -7.84 -14.57 8.18
N ALA A 59 -7.05 -13.61 7.68
CA ALA A 59 -5.78 -13.91 7.01
C ALA A 59 -4.74 -14.46 8.00
N THR A 60 -4.69 -13.93 9.23
CA THR A 60 -3.80 -14.45 10.29
C THR A 60 -4.13 -15.88 10.66
N GLU A 61 -5.41 -16.19 10.90
CA GLU A 61 -5.85 -17.54 11.27
C GLU A 61 -5.58 -18.57 10.18
N ALA A 62 -5.89 -18.22 8.91
CA ALA A 62 -5.63 -19.12 7.79
C ALA A 62 -4.14 -19.39 7.57
N ALA A 63 -3.29 -18.36 7.62
CA ALA A 63 -1.85 -18.52 7.51
C ALA A 63 -1.25 -19.32 8.67
N ALA A 64 -1.70 -19.08 9.91
CA ALA A 64 -1.30 -19.86 11.07
C ALA A 64 -1.73 -21.34 10.93
N GLN A 65 -2.90 -21.62 10.35
CA GLN A 65 -3.32 -23.00 10.10
C GLN A 65 -2.41 -23.70 9.09
N VAL A 66 -2.02 -23.02 8.01
CA VAL A 66 -1.06 -23.56 7.03
C VAL A 66 0.26 -23.95 7.71
N LEU A 67 0.78 -23.10 8.61
CA LEU A 67 2.02 -23.43 9.34
C LEU A 67 1.84 -24.56 10.34
N LYS A 68 0.69 -24.67 11.03
CA LYS A 68 0.36 -25.79 11.92
C LYS A 68 0.33 -27.11 11.18
N ASP A 69 -0.14 -27.09 9.95
CA ASP A 69 -0.24 -28.28 9.08
C ASP A 69 1.10 -28.61 8.39
N GLY A 70 2.17 -27.86 8.69
CA GLY A 70 3.53 -28.10 8.22
C GLY A 70 3.89 -27.40 6.90
N GLY A 71 3.08 -26.46 6.44
CA GLY A 71 3.40 -25.60 5.30
C GLY A 71 4.57 -24.65 5.61
N SER A 72 5.22 -24.15 4.54
CA SER A 72 6.33 -23.20 4.61
C SER A 72 5.88 -21.75 4.85
N ALA A 73 6.82 -20.84 5.13
CA ALA A 73 6.55 -19.40 5.18
C ALA A 73 5.95 -18.87 3.86
N CYS A 74 6.38 -19.39 2.71
CA CYS A 74 5.80 -19.04 1.41
C CYS A 74 4.36 -19.50 1.28
N ASP A 75 4.04 -20.72 1.71
CA ASP A 75 2.67 -21.24 1.66
C ASP A 75 1.72 -20.38 2.51
N ALA A 76 2.14 -20.08 3.74
CA ALA A 76 1.38 -19.24 4.65
C ALA A 76 1.22 -17.79 4.13
N ALA A 77 2.28 -17.23 3.56
CA ALA A 77 2.26 -15.88 2.98
C ALA A 77 1.33 -15.80 1.74
N VAL A 78 1.34 -16.81 0.86
CA VAL A 78 0.42 -16.88 -0.28
C VAL A 78 -1.03 -16.97 0.20
N THR A 79 -1.32 -17.85 1.19
CA THR A 79 -2.66 -17.96 1.78
C THR A 79 -3.12 -16.64 2.39
N ALA A 80 -2.25 -15.98 3.17
CA ALA A 80 -2.55 -14.67 3.76
C ALA A 80 -2.81 -13.61 2.69
N LEU A 81 -1.96 -13.52 1.66
CA LEU A 81 -2.09 -12.54 0.58
C LEU A 81 -3.42 -12.69 -0.15
N LEU A 82 -3.78 -13.92 -0.58
CA LEU A 82 -5.04 -14.20 -1.26
C LEU A 82 -6.25 -13.87 -0.37
N LEU A 83 -6.15 -14.14 0.93
CA LEU A 83 -7.26 -13.86 1.84
C LEU A 83 -7.35 -12.35 2.19
N LEU A 84 -6.23 -11.61 2.23
CA LEU A 84 -6.23 -10.15 2.33
C LEU A 84 -6.86 -9.51 1.08
N ASN A 85 -6.65 -10.05 -0.12
CA ASN A 85 -7.32 -9.56 -1.32
C ASN A 85 -8.86 -9.72 -1.26
N VAL A 86 -9.36 -10.55 -0.37
CA VAL A 86 -10.80 -10.71 -0.08
C VAL A 86 -11.22 -9.84 1.12
N THR A 87 -10.59 -10.05 2.28
CA THR A 87 -11.03 -9.45 3.56
C THR A 87 -10.54 -8.02 3.78
N HIS A 88 -9.60 -7.57 2.96
CA HIS A 88 -9.05 -6.21 2.95
C HIS A 88 -8.90 -5.72 1.50
N GLY A 89 -9.80 -6.16 0.61
CA GLY A 89 -9.73 -5.90 -0.83
C GLY A 89 -9.91 -4.43 -1.22
N GLU A 90 -10.44 -3.60 -0.31
CA GLU A 90 -10.49 -2.15 -0.47
C GLU A 90 -9.14 -1.45 -0.23
N ALA A 91 -8.15 -2.18 0.25
CA ALA A 91 -6.80 -1.66 0.54
C ALA A 91 -5.69 -2.49 -0.11
N ALA A 92 -5.98 -3.73 -0.51
CA ALA A 92 -5.04 -4.69 -1.09
C ALA A 92 -5.74 -5.52 -2.18
N ALA A 93 -6.00 -4.90 -3.35
CA ALA A 93 -6.75 -5.53 -4.43
C ALA A 93 -6.00 -6.70 -5.08
N PHE A 94 -6.76 -7.74 -5.51
CA PHE A 94 -6.22 -8.78 -6.38
C PHE A 94 -5.95 -8.21 -7.78
N GLY A 95 -4.72 -8.10 -8.16
CA GLY A 95 -4.23 -7.39 -9.35
C GLY A 95 -3.37 -6.17 -9.01
N GLY A 96 -3.36 -5.73 -7.76
CA GLY A 96 -2.52 -4.64 -7.28
C GLY A 96 -1.03 -5.02 -7.12
N VAL A 97 -0.33 -4.21 -6.34
CA VAL A 97 1.10 -4.40 -6.04
C VAL A 97 1.29 -5.23 -4.77
N ALA A 98 2.40 -5.95 -4.67
CA ALA A 98 2.76 -6.76 -3.51
C ALA A 98 4.30 -6.85 -3.34
N PRO A 99 5.01 -5.75 -3.04
CA PRO A 99 6.45 -5.80 -2.78
C PRO A 99 6.75 -6.79 -1.65
N THR A 100 7.72 -7.67 -1.90
CA THR A 100 7.97 -8.82 -1.04
C THR A 100 9.45 -8.92 -0.68
N LEU A 101 9.73 -9.22 0.58
CA LEU A 101 11.03 -9.72 1.03
C LEU A 101 10.89 -11.16 1.49
N PHE A 102 11.86 -11.96 1.12
CA PHE A 102 12.00 -13.35 1.56
C PHE A 102 13.39 -13.56 2.19
N PHE A 103 13.41 -14.07 3.40
CA PHE A 103 14.59 -14.57 4.09
C PHE A 103 14.52 -16.08 4.16
N ASN A 104 15.56 -16.74 3.66
CA ASN A 104 15.72 -18.18 3.76
C ASN A 104 16.49 -18.54 5.03
N GLY A 105 15.82 -19.15 6.01
CA GLY A 105 16.41 -19.53 7.30
C GLY A 105 17.54 -20.56 7.19
N THR A 106 17.59 -21.35 6.10
CA THR A 106 18.64 -22.33 5.86
C THR A 106 19.90 -21.73 5.22
N THR A 107 19.72 -20.93 4.15
CA THR A 107 20.85 -20.32 3.42
C THR A 107 21.27 -18.98 4.00
N GLN A 108 20.48 -18.39 4.89
CA GLN A 108 20.67 -17.08 5.49
C GLN A 108 20.66 -15.93 4.45
N GLU A 109 20.05 -16.14 3.30
CA GLU A 109 19.96 -15.18 2.22
C GLU A 109 18.65 -14.39 2.32
N VAL A 110 18.72 -13.06 2.12
CA VAL A 110 17.55 -12.19 1.95
C VAL A 110 17.43 -11.83 0.47
N LYS A 111 16.23 -11.98 -0.09
CA LYS A 111 15.89 -11.61 -1.46
C LYS A 111 14.72 -10.61 -1.48
N SER A 112 14.72 -9.68 -2.41
CA SER A 112 13.60 -8.81 -2.74
C SER A 112 12.90 -9.31 -4.01
N TYR A 113 11.57 -9.37 -4.01
CA TYR A 113 10.79 -9.62 -5.23
C TYR A 113 10.13 -8.34 -5.70
N ILE A 114 10.27 -8.06 -7.00
CA ILE A 114 9.67 -6.90 -7.66
C ILE A 114 8.17 -7.14 -7.81
N GLY A 115 7.43 -6.78 -6.77
CA GLY A 115 5.97 -6.91 -6.71
C GLY A 115 5.23 -5.66 -7.20
N VAL A 116 5.70 -5.01 -8.26
CA VAL A 116 5.10 -3.81 -8.85
C VAL A 116 5.03 -3.93 -10.37
N GLY A 117 3.90 -3.51 -10.95
CA GLY A 117 3.69 -3.48 -12.38
C GLY A 117 4.46 -2.35 -13.07
N THR A 118 4.52 -2.42 -14.40
CA THR A 118 5.10 -1.37 -15.24
C THR A 118 3.99 -0.53 -15.86
N ALA A 119 4.32 0.71 -16.24
CA ALA A 119 3.46 1.52 -17.10
C ALA A 119 3.25 0.83 -18.45
N PRO A 120 2.02 0.83 -19.01
CA PRO A 120 1.75 0.31 -20.34
C PRO A 120 2.61 0.99 -21.42
N ALA A 121 2.88 0.31 -22.52
CA ALA A 121 3.67 0.84 -23.65
C ALA A 121 3.08 2.11 -24.28
N LYS A 122 1.77 2.31 -24.16
CA LYS A 122 1.07 3.52 -24.65
C LYS A 122 1.11 4.67 -23.63
N ALA A 123 1.51 4.43 -22.40
CA ALA A 123 1.52 5.45 -21.35
C ALA A 123 2.76 6.35 -21.48
N SER A 124 2.54 7.63 -21.74
CA SER A 124 3.61 8.63 -21.80
C SER A 124 3.17 9.93 -21.13
N THR A 125 4.12 10.73 -20.68
CA THR A 125 3.83 12.08 -20.17
C THR A 125 3.04 12.89 -21.19
N GLN A 126 3.41 12.81 -22.48
CA GLN A 126 2.76 13.57 -23.55
C GLN A 126 1.28 13.19 -23.71
N TYR A 127 0.93 11.90 -23.57
CA TYR A 127 -0.46 11.43 -23.61
C TYR A 127 -1.36 12.19 -22.63
N PHE A 128 -0.94 12.30 -21.37
CA PHE A 128 -1.71 13.01 -20.34
C PHE A 128 -1.70 14.52 -20.52
N VAL A 129 -0.58 15.11 -20.95
CA VAL A 129 -0.48 16.55 -21.19
C VAL A 129 -1.34 16.98 -22.38
N ASP A 130 -1.40 16.21 -23.45
CA ASP A 130 -2.23 16.48 -24.63
C ASP A 130 -3.73 16.41 -24.30
N ASP A 131 -4.11 15.56 -23.33
CA ASP A 131 -5.49 15.51 -22.80
C ASP A 131 -5.79 16.59 -21.73
N GLY A 132 -4.82 17.46 -21.44
CA GLY A 132 -4.95 18.62 -20.56
C GLY A 132 -4.74 18.32 -19.07
N HIS A 133 -4.16 17.17 -18.74
CA HIS A 133 -3.86 16.80 -17.37
C HIS A 133 -2.50 17.36 -16.90
N SER A 134 -2.46 17.86 -15.66
CA SER A 134 -1.22 18.23 -14.96
C SER A 134 -0.68 17.11 -14.06
N TYR A 135 -1.48 16.07 -13.83
CA TYR A 135 -1.16 14.84 -13.08
C TYR A 135 -2.04 13.69 -13.58
N ILE A 136 -1.72 12.46 -13.20
CA ILE A 136 -2.49 11.27 -13.62
C ILE A 136 -3.76 11.16 -12.76
N PRO A 137 -4.97 11.16 -13.35
CA PRO A 137 -6.23 11.14 -12.62
C PRO A 137 -6.49 9.76 -11.98
N SER A 138 -6.81 9.71 -10.67
CA SER A 138 -6.94 8.47 -9.91
C SER A 138 -8.16 7.62 -10.26
N LEU A 139 -9.26 8.24 -10.73
CA LEU A 139 -10.51 7.51 -11.05
C LEU A 139 -10.54 6.98 -12.49
N SER A 140 -9.44 7.12 -13.23
CA SER A 140 -9.33 6.72 -14.63
C SER A 140 -8.85 5.28 -14.78
N ILE A 141 -9.28 4.62 -15.85
CA ILE A 141 -8.68 3.37 -16.34
C ILE A 141 -7.19 3.56 -16.70
N ASP A 142 -6.80 4.79 -17.06
CA ASP A 142 -5.42 5.17 -17.40
C ASP A 142 -4.49 5.25 -16.19
N ALA A 143 -5.06 5.19 -14.96
CA ALA A 143 -4.25 5.10 -13.74
C ALA A 143 -3.72 3.69 -13.44
N GLN A 144 -4.15 2.69 -14.21
CA GLN A 144 -3.85 1.28 -13.96
C GLN A 144 -2.44 0.89 -14.45
N LEU A 145 -1.75 0.06 -13.64
CA LEU A 145 -0.51 -0.62 -14.04
C LEU A 145 -0.79 -2.04 -14.54
N ILE A 146 0.21 -2.65 -15.16
CA ILE A 146 0.21 -4.09 -15.37
C ILE A 146 0.12 -4.78 -13.99
N PRO A 147 -0.83 -5.70 -13.77
CA PRO A 147 -1.02 -6.33 -12.44
C PRO A 147 0.20 -7.13 -12.00
N ALA A 148 0.55 -7.07 -10.70
CA ALA A 148 1.72 -7.75 -10.16
C ALA A 148 1.39 -8.84 -9.13
N GLY A 149 0.24 -8.78 -8.46
CA GLY A 149 -0.08 -9.63 -7.31
C GLY A 149 0.01 -11.13 -7.60
N LEU A 150 -0.53 -11.62 -8.72
CA LEU A 150 -0.46 -13.03 -9.06
C LEU A 150 0.96 -13.50 -9.42
N ASP A 151 1.79 -12.63 -9.99
CA ASP A 151 3.19 -12.96 -10.28
C ASP A 151 3.95 -13.24 -8.96
N VAL A 152 3.70 -12.45 -7.91
CA VAL A 152 4.22 -12.68 -6.55
C VAL A 152 3.74 -14.02 -5.99
N VAL A 153 2.46 -14.33 -6.10
CA VAL A 153 1.90 -15.63 -5.66
C VAL A 153 2.66 -16.79 -6.32
N THR A 154 2.79 -16.76 -7.65
CA THR A 154 3.47 -17.84 -8.38
C THR A 154 4.97 -17.88 -8.10
N ALA A 155 5.61 -16.74 -7.83
CA ALA A 155 7.02 -16.67 -7.45
C ALA A 155 7.28 -17.30 -6.07
N LEU A 156 6.48 -16.98 -5.06
CA LEU A 156 6.57 -17.58 -3.73
C LEU A 156 6.30 -19.09 -3.76
N MET A 157 5.28 -19.53 -4.50
CA MET A 157 5.02 -20.95 -4.69
C MET A 157 6.21 -21.70 -5.30
N LYS A 158 6.97 -21.06 -6.21
CA LYS A 158 8.18 -21.64 -6.82
C LYS A 158 9.38 -21.60 -5.90
N GLU A 159 9.56 -20.52 -5.14
CA GLU A 159 10.77 -20.27 -4.33
C GLU A 159 10.84 -21.20 -3.11
N CYS A 160 9.80 -21.22 -2.28
CA CYS A 160 9.77 -22.05 -1.08
C CYS A 160 8.40 -22.71 -0.80
N GLY A 161 7.39 -22.52 -1.65
CA GLY A 161 6.10 -23.16 -1.48
C GLY A 161 6.16 -24.68 -1.63
N THR A 162 5.39 -25.39 -0.84
CA THR A 162 5.31 -26.86 -0.84
C THR A 162 3.92 -27.37 -1.22
N LEU A 163 2.89 -26.56 -0.96
CA LEU A 163 1.49 -26.90 -1.17
C LEU A 163 0.99 -26.47 -2.56
N PRO A 164 -0.03 -27.12 -3.11
CA PRO A 164 -0.68 -26.70 -4.36
C PRO A 164 -1.63 -25.52 -4.12
N LEU A 165 -1.91 -24.74 -5.16
CA LEU A 165 -2.78 -23.54 -5.08
C LEU A 165 -4.17 -23.87 -4.52
N ARG A 166 -4.73 -25.07 -4.81
CA ARG A 166 -6.04 -25.48 -4.28
C ARG A 166 -6.10 -25.46 -2.74
N GLU A 167 -5.00 -25.74 -2.04
CA GLU A 167 -4.92 -25.70 -0.58
C GLU A 167 -4.71 -24.27 -0.09
N LEU A 168 -3.84 -23.51 -0.76
CA LEU A 168 -3.50 -22.14 -0.41
C LEU A 168 -4.66 -21.16 -0.65
N ALA A 169 -5.42 -21.34 -1.73
CA ALA A 169 -6.53 -20.47 -2.08
C ALA A 169 -7.87 -20.86 -1.44
N ALA A 170 -8.00 -22.08 -0.89
CA ALA A 170 -9.26 -22.56 -0.33
C ALA A 170 -9.89 -21.64 0.72
N PRO A 171 -9.16 -21.06 1.69
CA PRO A 171 -9.73 -20.11 2.65
C PRO A 171 -10.25 -18.83 1.97
N ALA A 172 -9.51 -18.28 1.01
CA ALA A 172 -9.91 -17.07 0.29
C ALA A 172 -11.17 -17.31 -0.55
N ILE A 173 -11.25 -18.44 -1.27
CA ILE A 173 -12.42 -18.84 -2.05
C ILE A 173 -13.64 -19.00 -1.13
N ALA A 174 -13.48 -19.71 -0.02
CA ALA A 174 -14.57 -19.94 0.93
C ALA A 174 -15.11 -18.64 1.54
N VAL A 175 -14.24 -17.73 1.97
CA VAL A 175 -14.63 -16.44 2.55
C VAL A 175 -15.24 -15.51 1.49
N ALA A 176 -14.71 -15.50 0.27
CA ALA A 176 -15.26 -14.70 -0.83
C ALA A 176 -16.68 -15.18 -1.23
N GLN A 177 -16.96 -16.49 -1.20
CA GLN A 177 -18.27 -17.07 -1.50
C GLN A 177 -19.26 -16.92 -0.35
N ASN A 178 -18.86 -17.30 0.87
CA ASN A 178 -19.75 -17.39 2.03
C ASN A 178 -19.91 -16.04 2.74
N GLY A 179 -18.95 -15.14 2.56
CA GLY A 179 -18.93 -13.79 3.12
C GLY A 179 -18.27 -13.71 4.49
N PHE A 180 -17.92 -12.47 4.82
CA PHE A 180 -17.37 -12.07 6.11
C PHE A 180 -18.04 -10.77 6.59
N ALA A 181 -17.84 -10.40 7.87
CA ALA A 181 -18.37 -9.17 8.43
C ALA A 181 -17.53 -7.98 7.97
N MET A 182 -18.15 -6.96 7.36
CA MET A 182 -17.48 -5.71 7.02
C MET A 182 -16.87 -5.10 8.28
N HIS A 183 -15.55 -5.05 8.36
CA HIS A 183 -14.84 -4.48 9.49
C HIS A 183 -14.78 -2.94 9.42
N LYS A 184 -14.37 -2.32 10.54
CA LYS A 184 -14.41 -0.86 10.71
C LYS A 184 -13.60 -0.09 9.65
N ILE A 185 -12.43 -0.61 9.26
CA ILE A 185 -11.58 0.05 8.27
C ILE A 185 -12.22 -0.02 6.87
N MET A 186 -12.69 -1.19 6.44
CA MET A 186 -13.41 -1.35 5.18
C MET A 186 -14.65 -0.44 5.15
N HIS A 187 -15.44 -0.43 6.24
CA HIS A 187 -16.58 0.46 6.35
C HIS A 187 -16.17 1.94 6.19
N ARG A 188 -15.12 2.40 6.91
CA ARG A 188 -14.62 3.79 6.81
C ARG A 188 -14.14 4.14 5.40
N ASN A 189 -13.46 3.21 4.71
CA ASN A 189 -12.95 3.43 3.36
C ASN A 189 -14.07 3.48 2.30
N LEU A 190 -15.21 2.85 2.58
CA LEU A 190 -16.37 2.76 1.69
C LEU A 190 -17.57 3.62 2.16
N ASP A 191 -17.40 4.44 3.20
CA ASP A 191 -18.44 5.35 3.70
C ASP A 191 -18.61 6.54 2.74
N LEU A 192 -19.08 6.23 1.54
CA LEU A 192 -19.31 7.15 0.46
C LEU A 192 -20.65 7.87 0.62
N ALA A 193 -20.70 9.17 0.32
CA ALA A 193 -21.95 9.91 0.24
C ALA A 193 -22.84 9.35 -0.88
N TRP A 194 -24.16 9.59 -0.82
CA TRP A 194 -25.09 9.05 -1.82
C TRP A 194 -24.76 9.47 -3.26
N TYR A 195 -24.28 10.69 -3.46
CA TYR A 195 -23.89 11.21 -4.78
C TYR A 195 -22.59 10.56 -5.28
N GLU A 196 -21.67 10.20 -4.40
CA GLU A 196 -20.44 9.45 -4.75
C GLU A 196 -20.78 8.03 -5.18
N ARG A 197 -21.70 7.37 -4.46
CA ARG A 197 -22.20 6.04 -4.86
C ARG A 197 -22.92 6.09 -6.21
N LEU A 198 -23.72 7.13 -6.45
CA LEU A 198 -24.36 7.35 -7.76
C LEU A 198 -23.31 7.59 -8.84
N GLY A 199 -22.29 8.42 -8.55
CA GLY A 199 -21.17 8.66 -9.45
C GLY A 199 -20.40 7.39 -9.78
N MET A 200 -20.08 6.57 -8.79
CA MET A 200 -19.47 5.24 -9.00
C MET A 200 -20.34 4.37 -9.92
N ARG A 201 -21.67 4.36 -9.73
CA ARG A 201 -22.59 3.59 -10.56
C ARG A 201 -22.59 4.04 -12.02
N ILE A 202 -22.40 5.33 -12.28
CA ILE A 202 -22.40 5.91 -13.64
C ILE A 202 -21.02 5.79 -14.31
N LEU A 203 -19.96 6.15 -13.60
CA LEU A 203 -18.61 6.27 -14.16
C LEU A 203 -17.82 4.96 -14.09
N MET A 204 -18.09 4.13 -13.10
CA MET A 204 -17.38 2.85 -12.87
C MET A 204 -18.41 1.73 -12.60
N PRO A 205 -19.26 1.38 -13.57
CA PRO A 205 -20.36 0.43 -13.36
C PRO A 205 -19.87 -0.95 -12.90
N SER A 206 -18.76 -1.45 -13.40
CA SER A 206 -18.14 -2.72 -12.98
C SER A 206 -17.65 -2.69 -11.53
N THR A 207 -17.08 -1.57 -11.07
CA THR A 207 -16.70 -1.36 -9.67
C THR A 207 -17.94 -1.30 -8.77
N ALA A 208 -18.96 -0.58 -9.21
CA ALA A 208 -20.24 -0.49 -8.49
C ALA A 208 -20.97 -1.85 -8.38
N GLU A 209 -20.83 -2.73 -9.38
CA GLU A 209 -21.37 -4.08 -9.33
C GLU A 209 -20.76 -4.91 -8.19
N VAL A 210 -19.48 -4.74 -7.93
CA VAL A 210 -18.77 -5.44 -6.86
C VAL A 210 -19.06 -4.81 -5.49
N TRP A 211 -18.90 -3.49 -5.37
CA TRP A 211 -18.95 -2.79 -4.08
C TRP A 211 -20.34 -2.32 -3.68
N LEU A 212 -21.22 -1.93 -4.62
CA LEU A 212 -22.57 -1.42 -4.34
C LEU A 212 -23.67 -2.45 -4.56
N ARG A 213 -23.44 -3.71 -4.19
CA ARG A 213 -24.36 -4.85 -4.43
C ARG A 213 -25.76 -4.64 -3.84
N ASN A 214 -25.86 -3.92 -2.71
CA ASN A 214 -27.13 -3.61 -2.06
C ASN A 214 -27.88 -2.43 -2.71
N GLY A 215 -27.35 -1.88 -3.78
CA GLY A 215 -27.84 -0.70 -4.47
C GLY A 215 -27.11 0.58 -4.07
N TRP A 216 -26.94 1.50 -5.04
CA TRP A 216 -26.22 2.76 -4.84
C TRP A 216 -26.89 3.72 -3.82
N TRP A 217 -28.18 3.54 -3.55
CA TRP A 217 -28.95 4.36 -2.58
C TRP A 217 -28.76 3.93 -1.13
N GLN A 218 -28.28 2.72 -0.88
CA GLN A 218 -28.08 2.22 0.49
C GLN A 218 -26.67 2.52 1.00
N PRO A 219 -26.52 3.08 2.21
CA PRO A 219 -25.23 3.18 2.85
C PRO A 219 -24.72 1.79 3.21
N PHE A 220 -23.40 1.67 3.35
CA PHE A 220 -22.80 0.50 3.97
C PHE A 220 -23.11 0.46 5.47
N HIS A 221 -23.19 -0.73 6.02
CA HIS A 221 -23.38 -0.92 7.46
C HIS A 221 -22.19 -1.67 8.04
N LEU A 222 -21.72 -1.20 9.18
CA LEU A 222 -20.69 -1.92 9.92
C LEU A 222 -21.16 -3.35 10.21
N HIS A 223 -20.28 -4.33 10.01
CA HIS A 223 -20.52 -5.76 10.14
C HIS A 223 -21.54 -6.35 9.15
N GLN A 224 -21.96 -5.63 8.12
CA GLN A 224 -22.76 -6.24 7.07
C GLN A 224 -21.97 -7.37 6.41
N LYS A 225 -22.69 -8.44 6.04
CA LYS A 225 -22.10 -9.56 5.29
C LYS A 225 -21.63 -9.08 3.92
N THR A 226 -20.35 -9.22 3.67
CA THR A 226 -19.68 -8.84 2.42
C THR A 226 -19.21 -10.08 1.69
N VAL A 227 -19.52 -10.19 0.39
CA VAL A 227 -19.19 -11.35 -0.46
C VAL A 227 -18.59 -10.88 -1.78
N PHE A 228 -17.66 -11.67 -2.34
CA PHE A 228 -17.00 -11.40 -3.61
C PHE A 228 -17.03 -12.63 -4.54
N PRO A 229 -18.22 -13.10 -4.98
CA PRO A 229 -18.35 -14.35 -5.75
C PRO A 229 -17.57 -14.33 -7.07
N ALA A 230 -17.48 -13.20 -7.77
CA ALA A 230 -16.70 -13.11 -9.00
C ALA A 230 -15.20 -13.32 -8.75
N LEU A 231 -14.66 -12.81 -7.62
CA LEU A 231 -13.27 -13.06 -7.23
C LEU A 231 -13.08 -14.55 -6.82
N ALA A 232 -14.04 -15.12 -6.09
CA ALA A 232 -14.01 -16.55 -5.75
C ALA A 232 -13.96 -17.44 -7.00
N GLU A 233 -14.76 -17.13 -8.04
CA GLU A 233 -14.75 -17.83 -9.32
C GLU A 233 -13.42 -17.69 -10.05
N THR A 234 -12.85 -16.50 -10.04
CA THR A 234 -11.52 -16.25 -10.62
C THR A 234 -10.44 -17.08 -9.91
N LEU A 235 -10.41 -17.09 -8.57
CA LEU A 235 -9.45 -17.88 -7.81
C LEU A 235 -9.67 -19.39 -8.04
N GLN A 236 -10.91 -19.86 -8.09
CA GLN A 236 -11.23 -21.26 -8.40
C GLN A 236 -10.75 -21.64 -9.81
N THR A 237 -10.92 -20.76 -10.80
CA THR A 237 -10.42 -20.99 -12.15
C THR A 237 -8.90 -21.17 -12.18
N LEU A 238 -8.15 -20.37 -11.42
CA LEU A 238 -6.68 -20.52 -11.32
C LEU A 238 -6.29 -21.83 -10.64
N VAL A 239 -7.04 -22.27 -9.63
CA VAL A 239 -6.89 -23.60 -8.99
C VAL A 239 -7.15 -24.72 -9.98
N ASP A 240 -8.19 -24.60 -10.81
CA ASP A 240 -8.53 -25.59 -11.82
C ASP A 240 -7.45 -25.70 -12.91
N VAL A 241 -6.84 -24.58 -13.30
CA VAL A 241 -5.71 -24.54 -14.26
C VAL A 241 -4.53 -25.35 -13.72
N GLU A 242 -4.09 -25.14 -12.47
CA GLU A 242 -3.01 -25.93 -11.85
C GLU A 242 -3.38 -27.41 -11.78
N THR A 243 -4.60 -27.69 -11.31
CA THR A 243 -5.10 -29.06 -11.14
C THR A 243 -5.13 -29.83 -12.47
N GLN A 244 -5.56 -29.17 -13.54
CA GLN A 244 -5.54 -29.76 -14.88
C GLN A 244 -4.12 -30.01 -15.38
N ALA A 245 -3.22 -29.03 -15.18
CA ALA A 245 -1.81 -29.18 -15.59
C ALA A 245 -1.17 -30.41 -14.90
N LEU A 246 -1.39 -30.57 -13.60
CA LEU A 246 -0.94 -31.75 -12.83
C LEU A 246 -1.56 -33.07 -13.36
N LYS A 247 -2.88 -33.09 -13.65
CA LYS A 247 -3.57 -34.25 -14.22
C LYS A 247 -3.02 -34.65 -15.59
N PHE A 248 -2.55 -33.71 -16.39
CA PHE A 248 -1.88 -33.96 -17.66
C PHE A 248 -0.40 -34.33 -17.52
N GLY A 249 0.08 -34.60 -16.31
CA GLY A 249 1.43 -35.09 -16.03
C GLY A 249 2.51 -34.01 -16.00
N LYS A 250 2.14 -32.72 -15.97
CA LYS A 250 3.12 -31.64 -15.77
C LYS A 250 3.68 -31.70 -14.34
N GLY A 251 4.97 -31.39 -14.20
CA GLY A 251 5.63 -31.23 -12.91
C GLY A 251 5.10 -30.01 -12.14
N ARG A 252 5.41 -29.92 -10.84
CA ARG A 252 4.97 -28.82 -9.97
C ARG A 252 5.30 -27.43 -10.57
N LEU A 253 6.54 -27.20 -10.95
CA LEU A 253 6.98 -25.89 -11.45
C LEU A 253 6.29 -25.50 -12.77
N GLU A 254 6.06 -26.50 -13.64
CA GLU A 254 5.33 -26.29 -14.90
C GLU A 254 3.84 -25.99 -14.65
N SER A 255 3.24 -26.65 -13.64
CA SER A 255 1.84 -26.42 -13.25
C SER A 255 1.63 -25.04 -12.63
N ILE A 256 2.57 -24.56 -11.81
CA ILE A 256 2.58 -23.16 -11.33
C ILE A 256 2.79 -22.20 -12.51
N GLY A 257 3.64 -22.56 -13.47
CA GLY A 257 3.83 -21.81 -14.71
C GLY A 257 2.54 -21.66 -15.52
N ALA A 258 1.68 -22.71 -15.54
CA ALA A 258 0.40 -22.67 -16.23
C ALA A 258 -0.60 -21.66 -15.59
N ILE A 259 -0.58 -21.50 -14.26
CA ILE A 259 -1.37 -20.45 -13.59
C ILE A 259 -0.99 -19.07 -14.13
N ARG A 260 0.32 -18.79 -14.14
CA ARG A 260 0.85 -17.51 -14.63
C ARG A 260 0.52 -17.27 -16.10
N GLU A 261 0.69 -18.30 -16.94
CA GLU A 261 0.38 -18.25 -18.37
C GLU A 261 -1.10 -17.94 -18.62
N TYR A 262 -2.02 -18.59 -17.88
CA TYR A 262 -3.44 -18.34 -17.96
C TYR A 262 -3.82 -16.89 -17.66
N PHE A 263 -3.11 -16.26 -16.70
CA PHE A 263 -3.38 -14.88 -16.26
C PHE A 263 -2.76 -13.84 -17.20
N TYR A 264 -1.47 -14.00 -17.60
CA TYR A 264 -0.73 -12.97 -18.33
C TYR A 264 -0.70 -13.16 -19.84
N SER A 265 -1.06 -14.32 -20.37
CA SER A 265 -1.04 -14.63 -21.80
C SER A 265 -2.32 -15.29 -22.30
N GLY A 266 -3.15 -15.77 -21.39
CA GLY A 266 -4.37 -16.50 -21.66
C GLY A 266 -5.64 -15.68 -21.42
N PRO A 267 -6.77 -16.34 -21.08
CA PRO A 267 -8.10 -15.72 -21.06
C PRO A 267 -8.26 -14.51 -20.14
N ILE A 268 -7.51 -14.42 -19.02
CA ILE A 268 -7.57 -13.23 -18.15
C ILE A 268 -6.86 -12.05 -18.83
N ALA A 269 -5.70 -12.28 -19.46
CA ALA A 269 -5.01 -11.23 -20.20
C ALA A 269 -5.87 -10.69 -21.36
N GLU A 270 -6.54 -11.59 -22.10
CA GLU A 270 -7.46 -11.21 -23.17
C GLU A 270 -8.59 -10.32 -22.64
N LYS A 271 -9.25 -10.72 -21.53
CA LYS A 271 -10.30 -9.91 -20.88
C LYS A 271 -9.80 -8.52 -20.44
N ILE A 272 -8.56 -8.43 -19.89
CA ILE A 272 -7.97 -7.14 -19.49
C ILE A 272 -7.75 -6.27 -20.73
N ALA A 273 -7.13 -6.81 -21.78
CA ALA A 273 -6.84 -6.07 -23.00
C ALA A 273 -8.11 -5.60 -23.70
N ASP A 274 -9.13 -6.46 -23.86
CA ASP A 274 -10.43 -6.12 -24.44
C ASP A 274 -11.16 -5.04 -23.63
N PHE A 275 -11.08 -5.11 -22.30
CA PHE A 275 -11.66 -4.09 -21.43
C PHE A 275 -10.99 -2.73 -21.63
N HIS A 276 -9.65 -2.69 -21.68
CA HIS A 276 -8.91 -1.47 -21.96
C HIS A 276 -9.20 -0.94 -23.37
N GLU A 277 -9.21 -1.79 -24.40
CA GLU A 277 -9.52 -1.39 -25.77
C GLU A 277 -10.92 -0.77 -25.87
N SER A 278 -11.93 -1.40 -25.25
CA SER A 278 -13.33 -0.93 -25.28
C SER A 278 -13.57 0.36 -24.50
N HIS A 279 -12.67 0.74 -23.59
CA HIS A 279 -12.75 1.95 -22.76
C HIS A 279 -11.62 2.97 -23.05
N ASN A 280 -10.92 2.82 -24.18
CA ASN A 280 -9.77 3.64 -24.58
C ASN A 280 -8.62 3.65 -23.54
N GLY A 281 -8.48 2.59 -22.74
CA GLY A 281 -7.41 2.45 -21.78
C GLY A 281 -6.09 2.05 -22.42
N LEU A 282 -5.01 2.06 -21.67
CA LEU A 282 -3.65 2.00 -22.17
C LEU A 282 -3.05 0.58 -22.24
N ILE A 283 -3.56 -0.38 -21.42
CA ILE A 283 -2.98 -1.73 -21.32
C ILE A 283 -3.34 -2.56 -22.56
N THR A 284 -2.33 -3.17 -23.17
CA THR A 284 -2.46 -4.09 -24.30
C THR A 284 -2.14 -5.54 -23.90
N ILE A 285 -2.49 -6.48 -24.77
CA ILE A 285 -2.15 -7.90 -24.58
C ILE A 285 -0.64 -8.12 -24.58
N GLU A 286 0.11 -7.33 -25.34
CA GLU A 286 1.56 -7.37 -25.44
C GLU A 286 2.21 -6.92 -24.11
N ASP A 287 1.66 -5.89 -23.48
CA ASP A 287 2.11 -5.43 -22.16
C ASP A 287 1.98 -6.56 -21.12
N LEU A 288 0.84 -7.23 -21.11
CA LEU A 288 0.57 -8.34 -20.18
C LEU A 288 1.51 -9.53 -20.45
N ARG A 289 1.64 -9.94 -21.71
CA ARG A 289 2.55 -11.03 -22.13
C ARG A 289 4.01 -10.72 -21.86
N GLY A 290 4.39 -9.44 -21.97
CA GLY A 290 5.74 -8.96 -21.73
C GLY A 290 6.11 -8.79 -20.25
N TYR A 291 5.12 -8.67 -19.36
CA TYR A 291 5.37 -8.40 -17.95
C TYR A 291 6.15 -9.52 -17.26
N ARG A 292 7.16 -9.13 -16.50
CA ARG A 292 7.95 -10.01 -15.62
C ARG A 292 8.28 -9.25 -14.32
N GLY A 293 7.91 -9.83 -13.19
CA GLY A 293 8.53 -9.52 -11.92
C GLY A 293 9.92 -10.18 -11.85
N GLY A 294 10.51 -10.27 -10.69
CA GLY A 294 11.80 -10.93 -10.54
C GLY A 294 12.36 -10.82 -9.13
N TRP A 295 13.20 -11.79 -8.77
CA TRP A 295 14.03 -11.71 -7.59
C TRP A 295 15.22 -10.80 -7.86
N GLU A 296 15.55 -9.95 -6.92
CA GLU A 296 16.69 -9.03 -6.94
C GLU A 296 17.36 -8.98 -5.56
N PRO A 297 18.63 -8.54 -5.46
CA PRO A 297 19.24 -8.23 -4.18
C PRO A 297 18.44 -7.12 -3.46
N PRO A 298 18.24 -7.22 -2.13
CA PRO A 298 17.59 -6.16 -1.37
C PRO A 298 18.50 -4.93 -1.26
N VAL A 299 17.93 -3.75 -1.08
CA VAL A 299 18.67 -2.58 -0.60
C VAL A 299 19.11 -2.88 0.83
N THR A 300 20.41 -2.78 1.08
CA THR A 300 21.02 -3.16 2.37
C THR A 300 21.71 -1.96 3.01
N TYR A 301 21.50 -1.77 4.30
CA TYR A 301 22.11 -0.71 5.08
C TYR A 301 22.48 -1.19 6.49
N ALA A 302 23.70 -0.86 6.94
CA ALA A 302 24.16 -1.14 8.30
C ALA A 302 23.96 0.09 9.20
N PHE A 303 23.31 -0.12 10.35
CA PHE A 303 23.05 0.88 11.38
C PHE A 303 23.39 0.30 12.75
N ASN A 304 24.49 0.73 13.36
CA ASN A 304 25.03 0.16 14.59
C ASN A 304 25.19 -1.38 14.47
N GLU A 305 24.61 -2.15 15.39
CA GLU A 305 24.56 -3.61 15.33
C GLU A 305 23.47 -4.17 14.39
N TYR A 306 22.67 -3.31 13.75
CA TYR A 306 21.56 -3.71 12.89
C TYR A 306 21.94 -3.65 11.41
N THR A 307 21.43 -4.61 10.65
CA THR A 307 21.45 -4.58 9.17
C THR A 307 20.03 -4.59 8.64
N TRP A 308 19.66 -3.56 7.89
CA TRP A 308 18.37 -3.41 7.25
C TRP A 308 18.38 -3.98 5.84
N PHE A 309 17.30 -4.65 5.50
CA PHE A 309 17.03 -5.13 4.16
C PHE A 309 15.66 -4.59 3.73
N GLY A 310 15.62 -3.92 2.59
CA GLY A 310 14.42 -3.35 2.01
C GLY A 310 14.27 -3.71 0.53
N ASN A 311 13.11 -3.45 -0.05
CA ASN A 311 12.90 -3.63 -1.48
C ASN A 311 13.79 -2.69 -2.31
N GLY A 312 13.86 -2.91 -3.63
CA GLY A 312 14.62 -2.09 -4.56
C GLY A 312 14.19 -0.63 -4.62
N THR A 313 14.95 0.19 -5.34
CA THR A 313 14.76 1.65 -5.43
C THR A 313 13.50 2.06 -6.23
N TRP A 314 12.80 1.12 -6.83
CA TRP A 314 11.44 1.30 -7.33
C TRP A 314 10.40 1.44 -6.20
N SER A 315 10.82 1.34 -4.94
CA SER A 315 10.04 1.59 -3.73
C SER A 315 10.67 2.70 -2.89
N GLN A 316 10.03 3.09 -1.80
CA GLN A 316 10.61 4.05 -0.85
C GLN A 316 11.46 3.42 0.27
N SER A 317 11.84 2.16 0.18
CA SER A 317 12.53 1.40 1.24
C SER A 317 13.91 1.96 1.67
N ILE A 318 14.43 2.95 0.94
CA ILE A 318 15.63 3.69 1.33
C ILE A 318 15.37 4.73 2.43
N MET A 319 14.10 5.08 2.69
CA MET A 319 13.75 6.15 3.60
C MET A 319 14.21 5.90 5.03
N GLU A 320 13.98 4.70 5.57
CA GLU A 320 14.41 4.35 6.93
C GLU A 320 15.93 4.43 7.08
N PRO A 321 16.73 3.83 6.18
CA PRO A 321 18.17 4.03 6.17
C PRO A 321 18.60 5.50 6.16
N LEU A 322 17.99 6.34 5.32
CA LEU A 322 18.32 7.77 5.25
C LEU A 322 18.02 8.49 6.57
N ILE A 323 16.83 8.26 7.14
CA ILE A 323 16.41 8.87 8.41
C ILE A 323 17.34 8.40 9.55
N LEU A 324 17.59 7.10 9.66
CA LEU A 324 18.43 6.53 10.72
C LEU A 324 19.88 7.03 10.63
N ASN A 325 20.42 7.14 9.40
CA ASN A 325 21.77 7.67 9.18
C ASN A 325 21.89 9.15 9.61
N LEU A 326 20.86 9.96 9.35
CA LEU A 326 20.79 11.35 9.83
C LEU A 326 20.71 11.40 11.36
N LEU A 327 19.81 10.63 11.97
CA LEU A 327 19.59 10.62 13.41
C LEU A 327 20.80 10.11 14.19
N GLN A 328 21.56 9.15 13.64
CA GLN A 328 22.80 8.66 14.24
C GLN A 328 23.85 9.74 14.43
N GLN A 329 23.78 10.82 13.65
CA GLN A 329 24.70 11.97 13.76
C GLN A 329 24.20 13.03 14.77
N THR A 330 23.15 12.75 15.54
CA THR A 330 22.50 13.67 16.49
C THR A 330 22.50 13.09 17.92
N PRO A 331 22.26 13.88 18.96
CA PRO A 331 22.16 13.39 20.33
C PRO A 331 20.77 12.78 20.64
N ILE A 332 20.13 12.10 19.68
CA ILE A 332 18.75 11.58 19.82
C ILE A 332 18.58 10.67 21.04
N ALA A 333 19.64 9.95 21.45
CA ALA A 333 19.60 9.06 22.59
C ALA A 333 19.46 9.78 23.94
N ASP A 334 19.78 11.06 23.99
CA ASP A 334 19.71 11.91 25.19
C ASP A 334 18.38 12.68 25.31
N ILE A 335 17.49 12.53 24.31
CA ILE A 335 16.23 13.27 24.24
C ILE A 335 15.09 12.40 24.74
N GLU A 336 14.20 12.97 25.56
CA GLU A 336 13.04 12.27 26.08
C GLU A 336 12.08 11.82 24.96
N HIS A 337 11.61 10.57 25.06
CA HIS A 337 10.69 9.98 24.10
C HIS A 337 9.45 10.84 23.87
N ASN A 338 9.16 11.13 22.63
CA ASN A 338 7.99 11.91 22.20
C ASN A 338 7.88 13.32 22.83
N SER A 339 8.98 13.87 23.37
CA SER A 339 9.05 15.29 23.69
C SER A 339 8.95 16.16 22.45
N PRO A 340 8.60 17.43 22.53
CA PRO A 340 8.60 18.35 21.38
C PRO A 340 9.94 18.38 20.65
N GLU A 341 11.05 18.31 21.37
CA GLU A 341 12.41 18.29 20.85
C GLU A 341 12.71 16.99 20.06
N TYR A 342 12.24 15.84 20.55
CA TYR A 342 12.32 14.56 19.84
C TYR A 342 11.49 14.59 18.56
N ILE A 343 10.23 15.04 18.65
CA ILE A 343 9.32 15.15 17.50
C ILE A 343 9.93 16.07 16.44
N HIS A 344 10.45 17.21 16.84
CA HIS A 344 11.11 18.16 15.96
C HIS A 344 12.31 17.53 15.26
N LEU A 345 13.23 16.92 16.01
CA LEU A 345 14.45 16.32 15.46
C LEU A 345 14.14 15.20 14.44
N VAL A 346 13.23 14.28 14.79
CA VAL A 346 12.84 13.18 13.92
C VAL A 346 12.10 13.71 12.68
N THR A 347 11.23 14.70 12.83
CA THR A 347 10.53 15.35 11.71
C THR A 347 11.50 15.96 10.72
N GLN A 348 12.53 16.68 11.19
CA GLN A 348 13.55 17.26 10.30
C GLN A 348 14.34 16.18 9.54
N ALA A 349 14.70 15.09 10.20
CA ALA A 349 15.37 13.97 9.53
C ALA A 349 14.47 13.34 8.45
N ILE A 350 13.18 13.19 8.72
CA ILE A 350 12.17 12.72 7.76
C ILE A 350 12.10 13.64 6.54
N GLU A 351 11.97 14.95 6.75
CA GLU A 351 11.82 15.93 5.65
C GLU A 351 13.06 16.02 4.77
N LEU A 352 14.25 15.94 5.36
CA LEU A 352 15.52 15.84 4.63
C LEU A 352 15.58 14.56 3.78
N ALA A 353 15.23 13.41 4.35
CA ALA A 353 15.20 12.14 3.64
C ALA A 353 14.15 12.11 2.52
N MET A 354 12.96 12.71 2.75
CA MET A 354 11.90 12.84 1.74
C MET A 354 12.38 13.62 0.52
N SER A 355 13.11 14.72 0.71
CA SER A 355 13.63 15.52 -0.39
C SER A 355 14.68 14.77 -1.22
N ASP A 356 15.55 14.02 -0.55
CA ASP A 356 16.58 13.21 -1.23
C ASP A 356 15.93 12.03 -1.97
N ARG A 357 14.94 11.35 -1.37
CA ARG A 357 14.13 10.32 -2.03
C ARG A 357 13.46 10.84 -3.30
N ASP A 358 12.79 11.98 -3.20
CA ASP A 358 12.01 12.52 -4.33
C ASP A 358 12.91 12.93 -5.50
N THR A 359 14.16 13.32 -5.21
CA THR A 359 15.13 13.77 -6.22
C THR A 359 15.92 12.63 -6.86
N TYR A 360 16.21 11.53 -6.13
CA TYR A 360 17.20 10.54 -6.59
C TYR A 360 16.65 9.13 -6.73
N VAL A 361 15.47 8.81 -6.16
CA VAL A 361 14.98 7.44 -6.05
C VAL A 361 13.90 7.14 -7.08
N GLY A 362 14.11 6.12 -7.88
CA GLY A 362 13.21 5.68 -8.96
C GLY A 362 13.54 4.28 -9.45
N ASP A 363 12.89 3.86 -10.55
CA ASP A 363 13.13 2.56 -11.19
C ASP A 363 14.58 2.45 -11.69
N PRO A 364 15.40 1.53 -11.14
CA PRO A 364 16.81 1.40 -11.51
C PRO A 364 17.05 0.95 -12.95
N SER A 365 16.01 0.49 -13.66
CA SER A 365 16.08 0.19 -15.08
C SER A 365 16.07 1.45 -15.97
N PHE A 366 15.67 2.59 -15.41
CA PHE A 366 15.51 3.87 -16.11
C PHE A 366 16.39 4.98 -15.54
N VAL A 367 16.73 4.92 -14.24
CA VAL A 367 17.51 5.95 -13.58
C VAL A 367 18.62 5.34 -12.74
N GLU A 368 19.80 5.91 -12.80
CA GLU A 368 20.89 5.52 -11.93
C GLU A 368 20.71 6.18 -10.55
N VAL A 369 20.49 5.36 -9.52
CA VAL A 369 20.30 5.82 -8.13
C VAL A 369 21.63 5.79 -7.39
N PRO A 370 22.13 6.92 -6.85
CA PRO A 370 23.43 6.98 -6.19
C PRO A 370 23.39 6.41 -4.76
N LEU A 371 22.99 5.13 -4.62
CA LEU A 371 22.76 4.47 -3.31
C LEU A 371 23.94 4.59 -2.37
N ALA A 372 25.16 4.30 -2.85
CA ALA A 372 26.36 4.34 -2.02
C ALA A 372 26.60 5.73 -1.44
N ARG A 373 26.33 6.81 -2.20
CA ARG A 373 26.46 8.18 -1.72
C ARG A 373 25.34 8.56 -0.78
N LEU A 374 24.08 8.28 -1.14
CA LEU A 374 22.91 8.58 -0.32
C LEU A 374 23.00 7.94 1.07
N LEU A 375 23.50 6.71 1.15
CA LEU A 375 23.64 5.96 2.39
C LEU A 375 24.99 6.20 3.11
N SER A 376 25.87 7.07 2.57
CA SER A 376 27.16 7.35 3.20
C SER A 376 27.00 8.25 4.45
N LYS A 377 27.89 8.05 5.42
CA LYS A 377 27.98 8.90 6.61
C LYS A 377 28.29 10.35 6.26
N GLU A 378 29.14 10.56 5.26
CA GLU A 378 29.53 11.88 4.78
C GLU A 378 28.33 12.67 4.26
N PHE A 379 27.46 12.02 3.48
CA PHE A 379 26.22 12.63 3.00
C PHE A 379 25.27 12.98 4.16
N ALA A 380 25.11 12.06 5.11
CA ALA A 380 24.29 12.33 6.29
C ALA A 380 24.83 13.52 7.11
N LEU A 381 26.15 13.65 7.28
CA LEU A 381 26.77 14.79 7.97
C LEU A 381 26.57 16.12 7.21
N GLU A 382 26.58 16.10 5.88
CA GLU A 382 26.26 17.28 5.06
C GLU A 382 24.80 17.68 5.24
N ARG A 383 23.88 16.71 5.16
CA ARG A 383 22.45 16.95 5.32
C ARG A 383 22.09 17.42 6.73
N ARG A 384 22.73 16.86 7.76
CA ARG A 384 22.53 17.28 9.15
C ARG A 384 22.79 18.78 9.37
N LYS A 385 23.73 19.40 8.65
CA LYS A 385 24.02 20.84 8.76
C LYS A 385 22.82 21.72 8.40
N LEU A 386 21.83 21.18 7.71
CA LEU A 386 20.60 21.88 7.34
C LEU A 386 19.52 21.74 8.42
N MET A 387 19.70 20.89 9.42
CA MET A 387 18.76 20.83 10.55
C MET A 387 18.73 22.17 11.27
N SER A 388 17.54 22.70 11.49
CA SER A 388 17.24 24.02 12.01
C SER A 388 16.63 23.94 13.40
N GLU A 389 16.67 25.01 14.16
CA GLU A 389 15.92 25.17 15.40
C GLU A 389 14.42 25.43 15.16
N GLU A 390 14.04 25.74 13.93
CA GLU A 390 12.66 26.00 13.52
C GLU A 390 12.22 25.04 12.41
N ALA A 391 10.90 24.85 12.27
CA ALA A 391 10.29 24.05 11.21
C ALA A 391 10.60 24.62 9.81
N TYR A 392 10.84 23.74 8.85
CA TYR A 392 10.95 24.16 7.45
C TYR A 392 9.58 24.61 6.95
N GLN A 393 9.52 25.84 6.45
CA GLN A 393 8.27 26.44 5.96
C GLN A 393 7.91 26.01 4.54
N VAL A 394 8.82 25.38 3.84
CA VAL A 394 8.68 24.81 2.49
C VAL A 394 9.44 23.48 2.43
N PRO A 395 9.13 22.60 1.47
CA PRO A 395 9.91 21.38 1.27
C PRO A 395 11.40 21.67 1.13
N VAL A 396 12.22 20.92 1.84
CA VAL A 396 13.68 21.09 1.86
C VAL A 396 14.26 20.73 0.50
N VAL A 397 15.29 21.43 0.06
CA VAL A 397 16.02 21.09 -1.15
C VAL A 397 16.90 19.85 -0.90
N ALA A 398 16.89 18.90 -1.83
CA ALA A 398 17.74 17.72 -1.77
C ALA A 398 19.25 18.06 -1.74
N GLY A 399 20.03 17.18 -1.14
CA GLY A 399 21.48 17.28 -1.13
C GLY A 399 22.06 17.22 -2.55
N GLU A 400 23.19 17.87 -2.79
CA GLU A 400 23.84 17.82 -4.10
C GLU A 400 24.70 16.58 -4.23
N ILE A 401 24.49 15.82 -5.32
CA ILE A 401 25.32 14.68 -5.69
C ILE A 401 25.82 14.91 -7.11
N ALA A 402 27.13 15.13 -7.24
CA ALA A 402 27.74 15.43 -8.53
C ALA A 402 27.55 14.27 -9.53
N GLY A 403 27.15 14.60 -10.75
CA GLY A 403 26.89 13.62 -11.81
C GLY A 403 25.48 12.99 -11.77
N TYR A 404 24.71 13.23 -10.71
CA TYR A 404 23.34 12.77 -10.59
C TYR A 404 22.40 13.97 -10.59
N GLY A 405 21.56 14.06 -11.58
CA GLY A 405 20.64 15.17 -11.77
C GLY A 405 19.20 14.70 -11.88
N GLY A 406 18.35 15.21 -11.04
CA GLY A 406 16.92 15.23 -11.18
C GLY A 406 16.43 16.65 -10.90
N VAL A 407 15.16 16.93 -11.13
CA VAL A 407 14.57 18.19 -10.66
C VAL A 407 14.54 18.14 -9.14
N ARG A 408 15.29 19.03 -8.49
CA ARG A 408 15.34 19.12 -7.04
C ARG A 408 14.02 19.62 -6.50
N THR A 409 13.47 18.94 -5.54
CA THR A 409 12.33 19.41 -4.76
C THR A 409 12.63 20.82 -4.23
N GLY A 410 11.72 21.77 -4.41
CA GLY A 410 11.95 23.19 -4.07
C GLY A 410 12.44 24.08 -5.23
N ALA A 411 13.21 23.56 -6.18
CA ALA A 411 13.52 24.27 -7.43
C ALA A 411 12.45 24.07 -8.50
N THR A 412 11.57 23.07 -8.31
CA THR A 412 10.58 22.60 -9.28
C THR A 412 9.57 23.70 -9.65
N ALA A 413 9.10 24.50 -8.70
CA ALA A 413 8.14 25.56 -8.98
C ALA A 413 8.71 26.65 -9.90
N ALA A 414 9.96 27.06 -9.69
CA ALA A 414 10.62 28.07 -10.53
C ALA A 414 10.97 27.52 -11.92
N LEU A 415 11.39 26.25 -11.99
CA LEU A 415 11.78 25.59 -13.24
C LEU A 415 10.54 25.24 -14.08
N ASN A 416 9.46 24.75 -13.48
CA ASN A 416 8.19 24.47 -14.16
C ASN A 416 7.61 25.75 -14.77
N THR A 417 7.70 26.88 -14.07
CA THR A 417 7.29 28.18 -14.60
C THR A 417 8.18 28.61 -15.77
N ALA A 418 9.50 28.37 -15.68
CA ALA A 418 10.45 28.75 -16.73
C ALA A 418 10.34 27.88 -18.00
N LEU A 419 9.98 26.61 -17.84
CA LEU A 419 9.86 25.66 -18.95
C LEU A 419 8.44 25.59 -19.54
N GLY A 420 7.48 26.36 -19.00
CA GLY A 420 6.07 26.28 -19.40
C GLY A 420 5.42 24.95 -19.03
N VAL A 421 6.08 24.13 -18.24
CA VAL A 421 5.52 22.92 -17.62
C VAL A 421 4.68 23.41 -16.45
N PHE A 422 3.40 23.03 -16.42
CA PHE A 422 2.44 23.51 -15.43
C PHE A 422 3.00 23.34 -14.01
N PRO A 423 2.98 24.40 -13.18
CA PRO A 423 3.33 24.25 -11.78
C PRO A 423 2.36 23.28 -11.12
N GLU A 424 2.88 22.32 -10.36
CA GLU A 424 2.07 21.33 -9.62
C GLU A 424 1.01 21.97 -8.69
N ASN A 425 1.00 23.31 -8.53
CA ASN A 425 0.10 24.09 -7.69
C ASN A 425 -0.46 25.35 -8.35
N ALA A 426 -0.41 25.51 -9.68
CA ALA A 426 -1.03 26.69 -10.30
C ALA A 426 -2.55 26.59 -10.28
N LYS A 427 -3.16 27.34 -9.38
CA LYS A 427 -4.59 27.68 -9.43
C LYS A 427 -4.89 28.53 -10.68
N THR A 428 -4.78 28.01 -11.87
CA THR A 428 -5.15 28.70 -13.10
C THR A 428 -6.01 27.78 -13.94
N GLY A 429 -7.32 28.02 -13.90
CA GLY A 429 -8.24 27.74 -14.99
C GLY A 429 -8.42 26.30 -15.47
N VAL A 430 -7.74 25.32 -14.87
CA VAL A 430 -7.92 23.90 -15.15
C VAL A 430 -9.34 23.53 -14.73
N LYS A 431 -10.10 22.90 -15.60
CA LYS A 431 -11.40 22.31 -15.29
C LYS A 431 -11.27 21.66 -13.92
N LYS A 432 -12.13 22.09 -12.97
CA LYS A 432 -12.28 21.41 -11.69
C LYS A 432 -12.55 19.94 -12.03
N GLU A 433 -11.52 19.12 -11.96
CA GLU A 433 -11.66 17.69 -12.18
C GLU A 433 -12.64 17.18 -11.13
N SER A 434 -13.58 16.44 -11.62
CA SER A 434 -14.73 15.75 -11.02
C SER A 434 -15.10 16.11 -9.58
N VAL A 435 -16.38 16.43 -9.40
CA VAL A 435 -17.12 16.55 -8.14
C VAL A 435 -17.01 15.28 -7.24
N LEU A 436 -16.29 14.25 -7.69
CA LEU A 436 -16.11 12.95 -7.05
C LEU A 436 -14.63 12.80 -6.61
N GLU A 437 -14.21 13.61 -5.64
CA GLU A 437 -13.08 13.22 -4.80
C GLU A 437 -13.61 12.18 -3.79
N PHE A 438 -13.48 10.89 -4.10
CA PHE A 438 -13.57 9.87 -3.05
C PHE A 438 -12.52 10.21 -2.00
N ALA A 439 -12.96 10.38 -0.76
CA ALA A 439 -12.04 10.63 0.35
C ALA A 439 -10.88 9.63 0.26
N VAL A 440 -9.68 10.15 0.04
CA VAL A 440 -8.48 9.34 -0.19
C VAL A 440 -8.13 8.67 1.14
N GLY A 441 -8.76 7.53 1.41
CA GLY A 441 -8.29 6.63 2.46
C GLY A 441 -6.92 6.08 2.05
N GLN A 442 -5.99 5.96 2.99
CA GLN A 442 -4.74 5.26 2.75
C GLN A 442 -5.08 3.80 2.41
N ASP A 443 -4.60 3.36 1.27
CA ASP A 443 -4.73 2.01 0.76
C ASP A 443 -3.44 1.25 1.06
N THR A 444 -3.48 0.13 1.60
CA THR A 444 -2.38 -0.84 1.77
C THR A 444 -2.76 -1.78 2.90
N SER A 445 -2.32 -3.00 2.85
CA SER A 445 -2.31 -3.93 3.96
C SER A 445 -0.88 -4.39 4.25
N GLN A 446 -0.71 -5.26 5.23
CA GLN A 446 0.58 -5.79 5.61
C GLN A 446 0.46 -7.26 6.00
N LEU A 447 1.54 -8.02 5.79
CA LEU A 447 1.70 -9.33 6.38
C LEU A 447 3.17 -9.65 6.63
N ALA A 448 3.46 -10.37 7.71
CA ALA A 448 4.73 -11.02 7.97
C ALA A 448 4.49 -12.42 8.53
N VAL A 449 5.32 -13.35 8.08
CA VAL A 449 5.29 -14.77 8.47
C VAL A 449 6.71 -15.21 8.78
N VAL A 450 6.88 -15.96 9.85
CA VAL A 450 8.13 -16.69 10.18
C VAL A 450 7.76 -18.14 10.42
N ASP A 451 8.40 -19.08 9.72
CA ASP A 451 8.14 -20.50 9.88
C ASP A 451 9.11 -21.19 10.86
N LYS A 452 8.88 -22.48 11.12
CA LYS A 452 9.69 -23.29 12.04
C LYS A 452 11.15 -23.46 11.60
N GLN A 453 11.43 -23.31 10.30
CA GLN A 453 12.78 -23.35 9.76
C GLN A 453 13.52 -22.00 9.91
N GLY A 454 12.83 -20.99 10.46
CA GLY A 454 13.32 -19.63 10.61
C GLY A 454 13.28 -18.81 9.31
N SER A 455 12.65 -19.32 8.25
CA SER A 455 12.43 -18.53 7.04
C SER A 455 11.35 -17.48 7.28
N ALA A 456 11.52 -16.30 6.70
CA ALA A 456 10.56 -15.21 6.85
C ALA A 456 10.11 -14.65 5.50
N VAL A 457 8.82 -14.32 5.39
CA VAL A 457 8.23 -13.59 4.26
C VAL A 457 7.54 -12.34 4.80
N VAL A 458 7.83 -11.19 4.19
CA VAL A 458 7.15 -9.92 4.46
C VAL A 458 6.58 -9.39 3.16
N ILE A 459 5.30 -9.08 3.13
CA ILE A 459 4.62 -8.50 1.96
C ILE A 459 3.83 -7.27 2.40
N THR A 460 3.86 -6.23 1.58
CA THR A 460 3.07 -5.02 1.76
C THR A 460 2.12 -4.86 0.58
N PRO A 461 1.04 -5.70 0.52
CA PRO A 461 0.11 -5.67 -0.60
C PRO A 461 -0.71 -4.38 -0.58
N SER A 462 -0.97 -3.83 -1.76
CA SER A 462 -1.60 -2.53 -1.86
C SER A 462 -2.39 -2.41 -3.16
N ASP A 463 -3.21 -1.44 -3.21
CA ASP A 463 -4.06 -0.86 -4.24
C ASP A 463 -5.53 -0.81 -3.84
N PHE A 464 -6.09 0.38 -3.98
CA PHE A 464 -7.49 0.67 -3.72
C PHE A 464 -8.30 0.62 -5.02
N PRO A 465 -9.57 0.16 -5.00
CA PRO A 465 -10.42 0.10 -6.20
C PRO A 465 -10.95 1.46 -6.65
N LYS A 466 -10.09 2.45 -6.82
CA LYS A 466 -10.45 3.78 -7.34
C LYS A 466 -10.53 3.81 -8.86
N SER A 467 -9.97 2.84 -9.55
CA SER A 467 -10.08 2.70 -11.00
C SER A 467 -11.14 1.64 -11.36
N PRO A 468 -11.65 1.62 -12.61
CA PRO A 468 -12.65 0.63 -13.02
C PRO A 468 -12.16 -0.81 -12.86
N MET A 469 -12.95 -1.66 -12.20
CA MET A 469 -12.65 -3.10 -12.04
C MET A 469 -12.96 -3.87 -13.33
N LEU A 470 -12.22 -4.95 -13.56
CA LEU A 470 -12.46 -5.85 -14.68
C LEU A 470 -13.81 -6.57 -14.50
N PRO A 471 -14.77 -6.37 -15.42
CA PRO A 471 -16.13 -6.90 -15.28
C PRO A 471 -16.17 -8.42 -15.07
N GLY A 472 -17.01 -8.88 -14.13
CA GLY A 472 -17.27 -10.30 -13.88
C GLY A 472 -16.09 -11.11 -13.32
N THR A 473 -15.02 -10.46 -12.84
CA THR A 473 -13.83 -11.18 -12.35
C THR A 473 -13.48 -10.86 -10.89
N GLY A 474 -13.92 -9.72 -10.38
CA GLY A 474 -13.48 -9.20 -9.07
C GLY A 474 -12.02 -8.71 -9.06
N ILE A 475 -11.37 -8.63 -10.23
CA ILE A 475 -10.00 -8.10 -10.36
C ILE A 475 -10.04 -6.58 -10.43
N ASN A 476 -9.19 -5.93 -9.63
CA ASN A 476 -8.87 -4.51 -9.74
C ASN A 476 -7.38 -4.34 -10.03
N LEU A 477 -7.04 -3.49 -10.99
CA LEU A 477 -5.66 -3.24 -11.40
C LEU A 477 -5.04 -2.03 -10.66
N GLY A 478 -5.76 -1.46 -9.69
CA GLY A 478 -5.29 -0.34 -8.87
C GLY A 478 -5.25 0.99 -9.59
N ASP A 479 -4.53 1.95 -8.99
CA ASP A 479 -4.34 3.30 -9.52
C ASP A 479 -2.88 3.79 -9.37
N ARG A 480 -1.92 2.86 -9.35
CA ARG A 480 -0.52 3.16 -9.02
C ARG A 480 0.22 4.04 -10.02
N MET A 481 -0.30 4.23 -11.23
CA MET A 481 0.28 5.24 -12.12
C MET A 481 0.18 6.65 -11.54
N THR A 482 -0.75 6.92 -10.61
CA THR A 482 -0.85 8.20 -9.87
C THR A 482 0.41 8.56 -9.07
N GLN A 483 1.33 7.62 -8.86
CA GLN A 483 2.60 7.88 -8.20
C GLN A 483 3.69 8.39 -9.16
N PHE A 484 3.49 8.32 -10.47
CA PHE A 484 4.38 8.98 -11.44
C PHE A 484 4.23 10.49 -11.43
N ARG A 485 5.27 11.18 -11.90
CA ARG A 485 5.27 12.61 -12.20
C ARG A 485 5.11 12.82 -13.72
N LEU A 486 4.37 13.85 -14.12
CA LEU A 486 4.30 14.26 -15.53
C LEU A 486 5.41 15.24 -15.92
N ASN A 487 6.23 15.70 -14.98
CA ASN A 487 7.45 16.44 -15.30
C ASN A 487 8.53 15.50 -15.84
N PRO A 488 8.91 15.59 -17.13
CA PRO A 488 9.84 14.65 -17.76
C PRO A 488 11.27 14.70 -17.20
N LEU A 489 11.61 15.74 -16.45
CA LEU A 489 12.92 15.89 -15.79
C LEU A 489 12.97 15.23 -14.40
N HIS A 490 11.84 14.75 -13.90
CA HIS A 490 11.78 14.09 -12.59
C HIS A 490 12.26 12.65 -12.68
N VAL A 491 13.00 12.15 -11.69
CA VAL A 491 13.46 10.74 -11.66
C VAL A 491 12.32 9.73 -11.73
N ASN A 492 11.16 10.09 -11.17
CA ASN A 492 9.94 9.30 -11.22
C ASN A 492 8.97 9.78 -12.33
N ALA A 493 9.49 10.38 -13.42
CA ALA A 493 8.68 10.74 -14.58
C ALA A 493 8.06 9.50 -15.22
N LEU A 494 6.83 9.64 -15.73
CA LEU A 494 6.16 8.59 -16.47
C LEU A 494 6.88 8.31 -17.79
N GLU A 495 7.24 7.04 -17.97
CA GLU A 495 7.81 6.51 -19.22
C GLU A 495 7.21 5.13 -19.50
N PRO A 496 6.98 4.75 -20.79
CA PRO A 496 6.54 3.41 -21.18
C PRO A 496 7.43 2.31 -20.60
N GLY A 497 6.83 1.30 -19.97
CA GLY A 497 7.56 0.17 -19.41
C GLY A 497 8.24 0.43 -18.06
N LYS A 498 8.25 1.67 -17.57
CA LYS A 498 8.83 2.05 -16.28
C LYS A 498 7.92 1.65 -15.11
N ARG A 499 8.53 1.35 -13.96
CA ARG A 499 7.83 1.20 -12.68
C ARG A 499 7.75 2.54 -11.98
N PRO A 500 6.58 2.93 -11.41
CA PRO A 500 6.54 4.07 -10.50
C PRO A 500 7.36 3.76 -9.24
N ARG A 501 7.97 4.77 -8.63
CA ARG A 501 8.45 4.62 -7.27
C ARG A 501 7.24 4.55 -6.35
N ILE A 502 6.92 3.34 -5.90
CA ILE A 502 5.77 3.10 -5.04
C ILE A 502 6.10 3.33 -3.56
N THR A 503 5.06 3.65 -2.78
CA THR A 503 5.19 3.78 -1.32
C THR A 503 5.18 2.44 -0.58
N PRO A 504 4.44 1.40 -0.98
CA PRO A 504 4.50 0.10 -0.33
C PRO A 504 5.91 -0.50 -0.38
N HIS A 505 6.39 -0.96 0.77
CA HIS A 505 7.68 -1.65 0.91
C HIS A 505 7.70 -2.51 2.16
N SER A 506 8.52 -3.52 2.14
CA SER A 506 8.72 -4.50 3.21
C SER A 506 10.10 -4.33 3.82
N VAL A 507 10.24 -4.68 5.10
CA VAL A 507 11.52 -4.55 5.82
C VAL A 507 11.81 -5.82 6.62
N ILE A 508 13.08 -6.27 6.52
CA ILE A 508 13.67 -7.26 7.41
C ILE A 508 14.92 -6.63 8.06
N VAL A 509 15.11 -6.85 9.34
CA VAL A 509 16.28 -6.35 10.08
C VAL A 509 17.00 -7.50 10.76
N PHE A 510 18.32 -7.53 10.64
CA PHE A 510 19.21 -8.42 11.39
C PHE A 510 19.86 -7.65 12.52
N ARG A 511 20.18 -8.35 13.60
CA ARG A 511 20.97 -7.82 14.72
C ARG A 511 22.17 -8.74 14.95
N GLY A 512 23.36 -8.17 14.89
CA GLY A 512 24.61 -8.96 15.04
C GLY A 512 24.78 -10.08 14.00
N GLY A 513 24.17 -9.93 12.80
CA GLY A 513 24.20 -10.92 11.73
C GLY A 513 23.07 -11.97 11.77
N GLU A 514 22.20 -11.95 12.79
CA GLU A 514 21.09 -12.88 12.95
C GLU A 514 19.75 -12.19 12.65
N PHE A 515 18.77 -12.95 12.13
CA PHE A 515 17.40 -12.45 11.93
C PHE A 515 16.84 -11.93 13.26
N TYR A 516 16.36 -10.68 13.25
CA TYR A 516 15.84 -10.00 14.43
C TYR A 516 14.40 -9.57 14.26
N LEU A 517 14.04 -8.90 13.16
CA LEU A 517 12.74 -8.24 12.97
C LEU A 517 12.28 -8.36 11.53
N ALA A 518 11.01 -8.70 11.36
CA ALA A 518 10.27 -8.60 10.09
C ALA A 518 9.04 -7.73 10.32
N PHE A 519 8.89 -6.63 9.57
CA PHE A 519 7.76 -5.72 9.76
C PHE A 519 7.40 -4.92 8.51
N SER A 520 6.15 -4.49 8.45
CA SER A 520 5.62 -3.61 7.41
C SER A 520 4.37 -2.89 7.92
N THR A 521 3.88 -1.92 7.16
CA THR A 521 2.73 -1.09 7.54
C THR A 521 2.03 -0.53 6.31
N PRO A 522 0.70 -0.32 6.33
CA PRO A 522 0.02 0.61 5.43
C PRO A 522 0.40 2.06 5.73
N GLY A 523 0.00 2.99 4.86
CA GLY A 523 0.06 4.41 5.17
C GLY A 523 0.70 5.32 4.12
N GLY A 524 0.94 4.87 2.88
CA GLY A 524 1.54 5.72 1.85
C GLY A 524 2.90 6.29 2.29
N ASP A 525 3.08 7.61 2.25
CA ASP A 525 4.30 8.29 2.71
C ASP A 525 4.51 8.22 4.23
N MET A 526 3.50 7.81 5.00
CA MET A 526 3.63 7.56 6.44
C MET A 526 4.35 6.24 6.74
N GLN A 527 4.41 5.29 5.83
CA GLN A 527 4.98 3.96 6.08
C GLN A 527 6.39 4.04 6.67
N ALA A 528 7.32 4.69 5.98
CA ALA A 528 8.69 4.85 6.46
C ALA A 528 8.78 5.61 7.79
N GLN A 529 7.94 6.64 7.96
CA GLN A 529 7.89 7.44 9.19
C GLN A 529 7.41 6.60 10.38
N ALA A 530 6.40 5.72 10.17
CA ALA A 530 5.91 4.82 11.22
C ALA A 530 6.94 3.75 11.60
N LEU A 531 7.57 3.11 10.60
CA LEU A 531 8.55 2.04 10.83
C LEU A 531 9.76 2.55 11.60
N VAL A 532 10.28 3.74 11.25
CA VAL A 532 11.37 4.38 12.00
C VAL A 532 10.97 4.65 13.44
N GLN A 533 9.80 5.22 13.70
CA GLN A 533 9.34 5.52 15.08
C GLN A 533 9.22 4.23 15.90
N VAL A 534 8.62 3.16 15.35
CA VAL A 534 8.52 1.87 16.04
C VAL A 534 9.90 1.27 16.32
N PHE A 535 10.82 1.34 15.36
CA PHE A 535 12.18 0.84 15.54
C PHE A 535 12.94 1.62 16.62
N LEU A 536 12.86 2.95 16.62
CA LEU A 536 13.48 3.79 17.64
C LEU A 536 12.86 3.54 19.03
N ASN A 537 11.55 3.35 19.12
CA ASN A 537 10.88 2.99 20.37
C ASN A 537 11.44 1.70 20.98
N MET A 538 11.73 0.70 20.14
CA MET A 538 12.33 -0.55 20.60
C MET A 538 13.81 -0.41 20.96
N THR A 539 14.59 0.30 20.14
CA THR A 539 16.05 0.28 20.20
C THR A 539 16.65 1.36 21.11
N LEU A 540 16.07 2.55 21.12
CA LEU A 540 16.50 3.66 22.00
C LEU A 540 15.75 3.66 23.34
N PHE A 541 14.43 3.43 23.30
CA PHE A 541 13.60 3.54 24.51
C PHE A 541 13.25 2.18 25.11
N GLN A 542 13.77 1.09 24.55
CA GLN A 542 13.67 -0.28 25.09
C GLN A 542 12.23 -0.74 25.37
N MET A 543 11.28 -0.24 24.57
CA MET A 543 9.90 -0.67 24.67
C MET A 543 9.75 -2.11 24.15
N SER A 544 8.86 -2.88 24.78
CA SER A 544 8.43 -4.15 24.19
C SER A 544 7.79 -3.91 22.82
N LEU A 545 7.78 -4.93 21.94
CA LEU A 545 7.26 -4.81 20.58
C LEU A 545 5.85 -4.21 20.55
N GLN A 546 4.92 -4.71 21.40
CA GLN A 546 3.56 -4.18 21.42
C GLN A 546 3.48 -2.75 21.95
N GLN A 547 4.29 -2.39 22.95
CA GLN A 547 4.36 -0.99 23.43
C GLN A 547 4.87 -0.06 22.33
N ALA A 548 5.94 -0.46 21.62
CA ALA A 548 6.51 0.32 20.54
C ALA A 548 5.51 0.58 19.39
N ILE A 549 4.74 -0.46 19.02
CA ILE A 549 3.69 -0.37 17.99
C ILE A 549 2.51 0.49 18.46
N SER A 550 2.08 0.36 19.72
CA SER A 550 0.92 1.06 20.26
C SER A 550 1.21 2.51 20.69
N ALA A 551 2.48 2.90 20.76
CA ALA A 551 2.89 4.25 21.13
C ALA A 551 2.29 5.30 20.18
N PRO A 552 1.95 6.50 20.70
CA PRO A 552 1.45 7.59 19.88
C PRO A 552 2.47 8.00 18.82
N ARG A 553 1.98 8.33 17.60
CA ARG A 553 2.79 8.70 16.45
C ARG A 553 2.51 10.11 15.96
N PHE A 554 3.47 10.60 15.19
CA PHE A 554 3.39 11.85 14.45
C PHE A 554 3.86 11.63 13.01
N TYR A 555 3.46 12.50 12.07
CA TYR A 555 4.06 12.50 10.74
C TYR A 555 4.01 13.85 10.03
N SER A 556 5.08 14.13 9.27
CA SER A 556 5.19 15.31 8.44
C SER A 556 4.42 15.14 7.11
N ILE A 557 3.71 16.19 6.73
CA ILE A 557 3.06 16.37 5.43
C ILE A 557 3.60 17.61 4.70
N ASN A 558 4.81 18.06 5.06
CA ASN A 558 5.47 19.20 4.43
C ASN A 558 6.09 18.87 3.07
N SER A 559 6.37 17.58 2.80
CA SER A 559 6.88 17.13 1.50
C SER A 559 5.73 16.83 0.53
N PRO A 560 5.96 16.98 -0.80
CA PRO A 560 4.97 16.59 -1.79
C PRO A 560 4.55 15.12 -1.64
N SER A 561 3.23 14.86 -1.65
CA SER A 561 2.68 13.51 -1.62
C SER A 561 3.21 12.66 -2.77
N SER A 562 3.47 11.38 -2.53
CA SER A 562 3.81 10.43 -3.59
C SER A 562 2.66 10.21 -4.57
N PHE A 563 1.42 10.49 -4.19
CA PHE A 563 0.23 10.32 -5.03
C PHE A 563 -0.21 11.65 -5.65
N SER A 564 -0.73 11.60 -6.88
CA SER A 564 -1.36 12.79 -7.48
C SER A 564 -2.53 13.28 -6.61
N PRO A 565 -2.72 14.61 -6.55
CA PRO A 565 -2.05 15.70 -7.28
C PRO A 565 -0.73 16.16 -6.64
N HIS A 566 -0.07 15.35 -5.78
CA HIS A 566 1.23 15.62 -5.16
C HIS A 566 1.25 16.84 -4.23
N GLU A 567 0.17 17.06 -3.49
CA GLU A 567 0.04 18.17 -2.56
C GLU A 567 0.97 18.06 -1.35
N SER A 568 1.31 19.19 -0.78
CA SER A 568 2.01 19.32 0.50
C SER A 568 1.33 20.38 1.36
N THR A 569 1.57 20.34 2.66
CA THR A 569 1.12 21.35 3.62
C THR A 569 2.33 22.01 4.24
N ALA A 570 2.50 23.31 4.03
CA ALA A 570 3.62 24.08 4.55
C ALA A 570 3.78 23.88 6.07
N ALA A 571 4.98 23.45 6.49
CA ALA A 571 5.32 23.10 7.87
C ALA A 571 4.31 22.12 8.53
N GLY A 572 3.57 21.34 7.73
CA GLY A 572 2.47 20.49 8.19
C GLY A 572 2.98 19.32 9.02
N LEU A 573 2.47 19.20 10.25
CA LEU A 573 2.79 18.13 11.19
C LEU A 573 1.51 17.61 11.83
N ARG A 574 1.18 16.34 11.59
CA ARG A 574 0.05 15.64 12.21
C ARG A 574 0.49 14.92 13.46
N LEU A 575 -0.29 15.05 14.53
CA LEU A 575 -0.05 14.39 15.81
C LEU A 575 -1.28 13.60 16.23
N GLU A 576 -1.10 12.39 16.74
CA GLU A 576 -2.16 11.72 17.48
C GLU A 576 -2.46 12.48 18.79
N ARG A 577 -3.72 12.39 19.25
CA ARG A 577 -4.29 13.18 20.36
C ARG A 577 -3.40 13.29 21.59
N ASP A 578 -2.77 12.17 22.00
CA ASP A 578 -1.95 12.16 23.22
C ASP A 578 -0.71 13.05 23.04
N LEU A 579 -0.07 13.04 21.86
CA LEU A 579 1.04 13.94 21.52
C LEU A 579 0.58 15.38 21.30
N TYR A 580 -0.56 15.56 20.67
CA TYR A 580 -1.12 16.89 20.48
C TYR A 580 -1.34 17.59 21.82
N ALA A 581 -1.92 16.90 22.79
CA ALA A 581 -2.17 17.45 24.12
C ALA A 581 -0.90 17.85 24.86
N SER A 582 0.21 17.12 24.70
CA SER A 582 1.47 17.38 25.39
C SER A 582 2.42 18.32 24.67
N SER A 583 2.41 18.34 23.33
CA SER A 583 3.51 18.89 22.54
C SER A 583 3.10 19.98 21.53
N ALA A 584 1.80 20.13 21.23
CA ALA A 584 1.36 21.01 20.13
C ALA A 584 1.74 22.48 20.32
N GLU A 585 1.64 23.00 21.54
CA GLU A 585 1.96 24.42 21.81
C GLU A 585 3.45 24.73 21.54
N ARG A 586 4.35 23.85 22.05
CA ARG A 586 5.79 24.02 21.83
C ARG A 586 6.16 23.84 20.37
N LEU A 587 5.55 22.89 19.66
CA LEU A 587 5.79 22.67 18.23
C LEU A 587 5.31 23.86 17.37
N ARG A 588 4.18 24.50 17.73
CA ARG A 588 3.75 25.74 17.07
C ARG A 588 4.76 26.88 17.28
N GLN A 589 5.36 27.00 18.46
CA GLN A 589 6.41 27.96 18.72
C GLN A 589 7.66 27.71 17.88
N LEU A 590 7.92 26.46 17.49
CA LEU A 590 8.96 26.08 16.54
C LEU A 590 8.55 26.30 15.08
N GLY A 591 7.34 26.81 14.80
CA GLY A 591 6.86 27.16 13.48
C GLY A 591 6.06 26.07 12.74
N TYR A 592 5.73 24.95 13.38
CA TYR A 592 4.91 23.91 12.75
C TYR A 592 3.43 24.30 12.67
N ASN A 593 2.81 23.92 11.55
CA ASN A 593 1.35 23.87 11.39
C ASN A 593 0.85 22.51 11.96
N VAL A 594 0.50 22.51 13.26
CA VAL A 594 0.18 21.29 14.01
C VAL A 594 -1.28 20.93 13.89
N ILE A 595 -1.56 19.72 13.40
CA ILE A 595 -2.89 19.18 13.17
C ILE A 595 -3.16 18.03 14.16
N GLU A 596 -4.28 18.10 14.88
CA GLU A 596 -4.74 17.03 15.77
C GLU A 596 -5.42 15.91 14.99
N ASN A 597 -5.08 14.67 15.32
CA ASN A 597 -5.77 13.48 14.85
C ASN A 597 -6.26 12.63 16.06
N PRO A 598 -7.29 11.79 15.88
CA PRO A 598 -7.73 10.86 16.92
C PRO A 598 -6.60 9.96 17.42
N LYS A 599 -6.75 9.45 18.65
CA LYS A 599 -5.88 8.37 19.15
C LYS A 599 -6.06 7.13 18.27
N TRP A 600 -4.95 6.50 17.92
CA TRP A 600 -4.92 5.31 17.05
C TRP A 600 -5.66 5.52 15.73
N ASP A 601 -5.38 6.64 15.07
CA ASP A 601 -5.89 6.90 13.73
C ASP A 601 -5.13 6.05 12.70
N LYS A 602 -5.88 5.38 11.79
CA LYS A 602 -5.30 4.57 10.72
C LYS A 602 -4.32 5.34 9.82
N ASP A 603 -4.49 6.66 9.72
CA ASP A 603 -3.62 7.52 8.90
C ASP A 603 -2.17 7.57 9.41
N PHE A 604 -1.89 7.05 10.61
CA PHE A 604 -0.55 6.91 11.19
C PHE A 604 0.08 5.53 10.96
N GLY A 605 -0.43 4.77 9.98
CA GLY A 605 0.00 3.42 9.70
C GLY A 605 -0.56 2.38 10.67
N ALA A 606 -0.42 1.11 10.32
CA ALA A 606 -0.87 -0.03 11.12
C ALA A 606 0.19 -1.14 11.07
N VAL A 607 1.23 -0.97 11.89
CA VAL A 607 2.42 -1.82 11.86
C VAL A 607 2.10 -3.24 12.30
N GLY A 608 2.44 -4.21 11.46
CA GLY A 608 2.54 -5.62 11.83
C GLY A 608 3.99 -6.03 11.93
N ALA A 609 4.40 -6.67 13.02
CA ALA A 609 5.80 -7.01 13.24
C ALA A 609 5.97 -8.36 13.96
N ILE A 610 7.08 -9.04 13.62
CA ILE A 610 7.56 -10.25 14.29
C ILE A 610 9.02 -10.03 14.66
N ILE A 611 9.37 -10.24 15.93
CA ILE A 611 10.76 -10.28 16.39
C ILE A 611 11.15 -11.69 16.83
N LYS A 612 12.42 -12.00 16.65
CA LYS A 612 13.10 -13.16 17.27
C LYS A 612 13.93 -12.67 18.45
N THR A 613 13.67 -13.19 19.62
CA THR A 613 14.38 -12.87 20.85
C THR A 613 15.68 -13.64 20.97
N ALA A 614 16.56 -13.26 21.90
CA ALA A 614 17.86 -13.91 22.09
C ALA A 614 17.76 -15.38 22.51
N ASP A 615 16.67 -15.80 23.15
CA ASP A 615 16.40 -17.18 23.51
C ASP A 615 15.75 -18.01 22.37
N GLY A 616 15.56 -17.38 21.20
CA GLY A 616 14.98 -17.98 20.01
C GLY A 616 13.46 -17.89 19.91
N SER A 617 12.77 -17.37 20.94
CA SER A 617 11.32 -17.18 20.91
C SER A 617 10.90 -16.15 19.85
N LEU A 618 9.70 -16.34 19.29
CA LEU A 618 9.08 -15.42 18.34
C LEU A 618 7.99 -14.60 19.05
N ILE A 619 8.01 -13.30 18.89
CA ILE A 619 6.96 -12.40 19.36
C ILE A 619 6.33 -11.72 18.15
N ALA A 620 5.04 -11.93 17.93
CA ALA A 620 4.26 -11.23 16.90
C ALA A 620 3.34 -10.19 17.53
N ALA A 621 3.27 -9.00 16.94
CA ALA A 621 2.41 -7.93 17.45
C ALA A 621 1.71 -7.18 16.30
N GLY A 622 0.47 -6.77 16.55
CA GLY A 622 -0.37 -6.04 15.63
C GLY A 622 -0.79 -4.67 16.15
N ASP A 623 -1.00 -3.75 15.25
CA ASP A 623 -1.32 -2.35 15.56
C ASP A 623 -2.80 -2.16 15.96
N PRO A 624 -3.09 -1.39 17.02
CA PRO A 624 -4.47 -1.08 17.40
C PRO A 624 -5.19 -0.14 16.40
N ARG A 625 -4.49 0.48 15.46
CA ARG A 625 -5.06 1.43 14.49
C ARG A 625 -5.92 0.76 13.43
N GLU A 626 -5.70 -0.55 13.18
CA GLU A 626 -6.47 -1.35 12.22
C GLU A 626 -6.87 -2.72 12.77
N GLU A 627 -7.50 -3.57 11.94
CA GLU A 627 -7.90 -4.95 12.28
C GLU A 627 -6.71 -5.92 12.37
N THR A 628 -5.50 -5.41 12.34
CA THR A 628 -4.27 -6.20 12.41
C THR A 628 -4.33 -7.27 13.49
N ALA A 629 -4.03 -8.50 13.17
CA ALA A 629 -4.01 -9.62 14.10
C ALA A 629 -2.67 -10.34 14.07
N ALA A 630 -2.27 -10.89 15.21
CA ALA A 630 -1.02 -11.62 15.40
C ALA A 630 -1.28 -12.99 16.03
N TYR A 631 -0.53 -13.99 15.60
CA TYR A 631 -0.51 -15.34 16.14
C TYR A 631 0.92 -15.85 16.22
N ALA A 632 1.24 -16.59 17.28
CA ALA A 632 2.51 -17.32 17.40
C ALA A 632 2.29 -18.62 18.18
N GLN A 633 3.09 -19.65 17.89
CA GLN A 633 3.04 -20.95 18.55
C GLN A 633 4.44 -21.48 18.82
#